data_12c671e003c7c05e3661dc5bcc164977
#
_entry.id   12c671e003c7c05e3661dc5bcc164977
#
_cell.length_a   1.000
_cell.length_b   1.000
_cell.length_c   1.000
_cell.angle_alpha   90.00
_cell.angle_beta   90.00
_cell.angle_gamma   90.00
#
_symmetry.space_group_name_H-M   'P 1'
#
loop_
_entity.id
_entity.type
_entity.pdbx_description
1 polymer ?
#
loop_
_entity_poly.entity_id
_entity_poly.type
_entity_poly.pdbx_seq_one_letter_code
_entity_poly.pdbx_strand_id
1 'polypeptide(L)'
;EPMTDGLFCCSGAYATQDIARNVSRLVTTLFFGKGVAEWISIIVKLGSYVAVYVAIYYFVAKPRARLDRHDDNRNRKAVISLAVIVLCIGMSRLTTDNANRDRLSSIAESVYAIICCILVLYVQSGITENDDMRHEVAGMQELLRQERKQYELSKETINLINIKCHDLKHQISALRKNASEESIAEIERAVMVYDCTVKTDNDVLDVILTEKKLMCESKNIQMTCVVKGDLVSFMDATDIYSLFGNALSNAIESVSDEPLIDNRCIGVTVQSAGDMLFIHVENYFSGEIELENGLPVTRKDRDYHGFGMKSMERIAYKYGGEISVVAAEEKFNLDVILPIPKKKAEG
;
A
#
# COMPACT_ATOMS: atom_id res chain seq x y z
N GLU A 1 -1.90 -9.81 24.79
CA GLU A 1 -2.68 -9.46 23.57
C GLU A 1 -4.11 -9.99 23.55
N PRO A 2 -4.44 -11.26 23.85
CA PRO A 2 -5.83 -11.74 23.66
C PRO A 2 -6.85 -11.15 24.65
N MET A 3 -6.42 -10.61 25.78
CA MET A 3 -7.34 -10.20 26.84
C MET A 3 -8.02 -8.83 26.61
N THR A 4 -7.32 -7.87 26.02
CA THR A 4 -7.87 -6.54 25.71
C THR A 4 -8.77 -6.56 24.49
N ASP A 5 -8.42 -7.33 23.47
CA ASP A 5 -9.25 -7.56 22.28
C ASP A 5 -10.50 -8.36 22.64
N GLY A 6 -10.34 -9.36 23.50
CA GLY A 6 -11.47 -10.08 24.06
C GLY A 6 -12.45 -9.17 24.81
N LEU A 7 -11.95 -8.27 25.66
CA LEU A 7 -12.76 -7.27 26.36
C LEU A 7 -13.48 -6.31 25.39
N PHE A 8 -12.79 -5.88 24.35
CA PHE A 8 -13.35 -4.99 23.32
C PHE A 8 -14.46 -5.68 22.52
N CYS A 9 -14.26 -6.92 22.12
CA CYS A 9 -15.29 -7.73 21.46
C CYS A 9 -16.46 -8.03 22.38
N CYS A 10 -16.21 -8.37 23.66
CA CYS A 10 -17.24 -8.60 24.65
C CYS A 10 -18.09 -7.35 24.91
N SER A 11 -17.47 -6.16 24.97
CA SER A 11 -18.22 -4.92 25.17
C SER A 11 -19.16 -4.61 23.99
N GLY A 12 -18.72 -4.85 22.74
CA GLY A 12 -19.56 -4.72 21.55
C GLY A 12 -20.70 -5.75 21.52
N ALA A 13 -20.41 -7.01 21.88
CA ALA A 13 -21.41 -8.06 21.98
C ALA A 13 -22.47 -7.73 23.07
N TYR A 14 -22.03 -7.18 24.20
CA TYR A 14 -22.96 -6.77 25.26
C TYR A 14 -23.85 -5.60 24.84
N ALA A 15 -23.30 -4.58 24.17
CA ALA A 15 -24.07 -3.48 23.60
C ALA A 15 -25.11 -3.99 22.57
N THR A 16 -24.72 -4.94 21.72
CA THR A 16 -25.61 -5.60 20.75
C THR A 16 -26.76 -6.32 21.45
N GLN A 17 -26.48 -7.06 22.51
CA GLN A 17 -27.48 -7.75 23.31
C GLN A 17 -28.45 -6.77 23.99
N ASP A 18 -27.93 -5.63 24.44
CA ASP A 18 -28.73 -4.58 25.08
C ASP A 18 -29.69 -3.91 24.08
N ILE A 19 -29.24 -3.66 22.85
CA ILE A 19 -30.08 -3.21 21.74
C ILE A 19 -31.23 -4.22 21.51
N ALA A 20 -30.89 -5.51 21.33
CA ALA A 20 -31.88 -6.55 21.04
C ALA A 20 -32.93 -6.66 22.14
N ARG A 21 -32.53 -6.55 23.41
CA ARG A 21 -33.42 -6.55 24.57
C ARG A 21 -34.37 -5.35 24.57
N ASN A 22 -33.84 -4.13 24.31
CA ASN A 22 -34.65 -2.92 24.32
C ASN A 22 -35.55 -2.83 23.09
N VAL A 23 -35.15 -3.33 21.92
CA VAL A 23 -36.00 -3.48 20.74
C VAL A 23 -37.15 -4.42 21.03
N SER A 24 -36.91 -5.60 21.63
CA SER A 24 -37.95 -6.53 22.01
C SER A 24 -38.96 -5.92 23.01
N ARG A 25 -38.43 -5.15 24.02
CA ARG A 25 -39.29 -4.45 24.98
C ARG A 25 -40.13 -3.36 24.30
N LEU A 26 -39.55 -2.60 23.39
CA LEU A 26 -40.25 -1.57 22.63
C LEU A 26 -41.39 -2.17 21.78
N VAL A 27 -41.13 -3.25 21.04
CA VAL A 27 -42.13 -3.93 20.23
C VAL A 27 -43.25 -4.47 21.08
N THR A 28 -42.95 -5.14 22.21
CA THR A 28 -43.98 -5.65 23.12
C THR A 28 -44.83 -4.54 23.73
N THR A 29 -44.23 -3.42 24.11
CA THR A 29 -44.95 -2.29 24.72
C THR A 29 -45.83 -1.55 23.70
N LEU A 30 -45.39 -1.41 22.43
CA LEU A 30 -46.09 -0.70 21.37
C LEU A 30 -47.29 -1.51 20.86
N PHE A 31 -47.10 -2.79 20.59
CA PHE A 31 -48.10 -3.59 19.85
C PHE A 31 -49.02 -4.43 20.74
N PHE A 32 -48.57 -4.85 21.92
CA PHE A 32 -49.30 -5.85 22.71
C PHE A 32 -49.76 -5.36 24.08
N GLY A 33 -49.15 -4.31 24.66
CA GLY A 33 -49.57 -3.73 25.95
C GLY A 33 -49.34 -4.67 27.18
N LYS A 34 -50.06 -4.40 28.30
CA LYS A 34 -49.97 -5.22 29.52
C LYS A 34 -50.92 -6.42 29.36
N GLY A 35 -50.39 -7.66 29.50
CA GLY A 35 -51.23 -8.89 29.48
C GLY A 35 -51.02 -9.79 28.27
N VAL A 36 -49.90 -9.69 27.61
CA VAL A 36 -49.54 -10.57 26.46
C VAL A 36 -49.31 -12.00 26.94
N ALA A 37 -49.84 -12.98 26.19
CA ALA A 37 -49.57 -14.39 26.45
C ALA A 37 -48.06 -14.67 26.37
N GLU A 38 -47.51 -15.45 27.30
CA GLU A 38 -46.08 -15.70 27.46
C GLU A 38 -45.40 -16.18 26.16
N TRP A 39 -46.07 -17.05 25.42
CA TRP A 39 -45.56 -17.59 24.16
C TRP A 39 -45.37 -16.50 23.06
N ILE A 40 -46.25 -15.49 23.00
CA ILE A 40 -46.11 -14.35 22.08
C ILE A 40 -44.88 -13.52 22.47
N SER A 41 -44.66 -13.26 23.75
CA SER A 41 -43.48 -12.55 24.27
C SER A 41 -42.19 -13.28 23.91
N ILE A 42 -42.17 -14.60 23.98
CA ILE A 42 -41.02 -15.41 23.61
C ILE A 42 -40.71 -15.30 22.10
N ILE A 43 -41.76 -15.40 21.24
CA ILE A 43 -41.60 -15.26 19.78
C ILE A 43 -41.04 -13.87 19.41
N VAL A 44 -41.61 -12.80 20.00
CA VAL A 44 -41.16 -11.43 19.74
C VAL A 44 -39.72 -11.22 20.19
N LYS A 45 -39.33 -11.77 21.36
CA LYS A 45 -37.95 -11.74 21.83
C LYS A 45 -37.02 -12.42 20.82
N LEU A 46 -37.30 -13.65 20.44
CA LEU A 46 -36.50 -14.43 19.52
C LEU A 46 -36.33 -13.70 18.16
N GLY A 47 -37.43 -13.23 17.59
CA GLY A 47 -37.43 -12.47 16.33
C GLY A 47 -36.62 -11.17 16.42
N SER A 48 -36.78 -10.43 17.51
CA SER A 48 -35.99 -9.20 17.74
C SER A 48 -34.48 -9.46 17.85
N TYR A 49 -34.10 -10.51 18.57
CA TYR A 49 -32.70 -10.89 18.68
C TYR A 49 -32.12 -11.28 17.32
N VAL A 50 -32.76 -12.14 16.57
CA VAL A 50 -32.31 -12.54 15.22
C VAL A 50 -32.19 -11.32 14.32
N ALA A 51 -33.18 -10.45 14.27
CA ALA A 51 -33.16 -9.25 13.42
C ALA A 51 -32.00 -8.31 13.77
N VAL A 52 -31.79 -8.03 15.07
CA VAL A 52 -30.71 -7.13 15.52
C VAL A 52 -29.33 -7.74 15.25
N TYR A 53 -29.13 -9.02 15.54
CA TYR A 53 -27.83 -9.67 15.29
C TYR A 53 -27.51 -9.75 13.78
N VAL A 54 -28.51 -10.04 12.94
CA VAL A 54 -28.34 -10.01 11.47
C VAL A 54 -27.99 -8.61 10.98
N ALA A 55 -28.71 -7.58 11.45
CA ALA A 55 -28.42 -6.20 11.08
C ALA A 55 -26.98 -5.79 11.48
N ILE A 56 -26.58 -6.05 12.72
CA ILE A 56 -25.23 -5.72 13.20
C ILE A 56 -24.16 -6.53 12.47
N TYR A 57 -24.42 -7.79 12.15
CA TYR A 57 -23.50 -8.56 11.32
C TYR A 57 -23.25 -7.89 9.96
N TYR A 58 -24.29 -7.49 9.24
CA TYR A 58 -24.13 -6.88 7.92
C TYR A 58 -23.55 -5.47 7.97
N PHE A 59 -23.92 -4.64 8.94
CA PHE A 59 -23.50 -3.24 9.00
C PHE A 59 -22.20 -3.03 9.76
N VAL A 60 -21.85 -3.90 10.72
CA VAL A 60 -20.71 -3.70 11.62
C VAL A 60 -19.64 -4.79 11.47
N ALA A 61 -20.02 -6.08 11.47
CA ALA A 61 -19.05 -7.16 11.52
C ALA A 61 -18.50 -7.53 10.14
N LYS A 62 -19.33 -7.60 9.10
CA LYS A 62 -18.93 -8.00 7.74
C LYS A 62 -17.88 -7.06 7.10
N PRO A 63 -17.98 -5.71 7.19
CA PRO A 63 -16.94 -4.81 6.67
C PRO A 63 -15.57 -5.02 7.32
N ARG A 64 -15.57 -5.40 8.61
CA ARG A 64 -14.35 -5.55 9.42
C ARG A 64 -13.66 -6.91 9.31
N ALA A 65 -14.35 -7.94 8.85
CA ALA A 65 -13.77 -9.29 8.69
C ALA A 65 -12.63 -9.36 7.66
N ARG A 66 -12.39 -8.29 6.91
CA ARG A 66 -11.35 -8.18 5.87
C ARG A 66 -10.09 -7.45 6.32
N LEU A 67 -10.05 -6.93 7.56
CA LEU A 67 -8.94 -6.13 8.07
C LEU A 67 -8.07 -6.99 9.01
N ASP A 68 -6.78 -7.08 8.69
CA ASP A 68 -5.78 -7.75 9.52
C ASP A 68 -5.54 -6.94 10.81
N ARG A 69 -5.53 -7.64 11.95
CA ARG A 69 -5.46 -7.02 13.28
C ARG A 69 -4.02 -6.88 13.73
N HIS A 70 -3.43 -5.71 13.58
CA HIS A 70 -2.23 -5.33 14.36
C HIS A 70 -2.59 -4.20 15.33
N ASP A 71 -2.33 -4.42 16.63
CA ASP A 71 -2.89 -3.59 17.71
C ASP A 71 -1.83 -2.95 18.58
N ASP A 72 -1.71 -1.61 18.50
CA ASP A 72 -0.76 -0.83 19.32
C ASP A 72 -1.44 -0.01 20.45
N ASN A 73 -2.79 0.11 20.49
CA ASN A 73 -3.53 0.99 21.42
C ASN A 73 -4.28 0.25 22.54
N ARG A 74 -3.62 -0.72 23.16
CA ARG A 74 -4.14 -1.62 24.19
C ARG A 74 -4.86 -0.91 25.35
N ASN A 75 -4.26 0.15 25.91
CA ASN A 75 -4.83 0.86 27.05
C ASN A 75 -6.11 1.62 26.69
N ARG A 76 -6.17 2.21 25.50
CA ARG A 76 -7.34 2.96 25.02
C ARG A 76 -8.53 2.04 24.76
N LYS A 77 -8.31 0.88 24.16
CA LYS A 77 -9.35 -0.14 23.96
C LYS A 77 -9.89 -0.66 25.29
N ALA A 78 -9.03 -0.93 26.27
CA ALA A 78 -9.44 -1.38 27.59
C ALA A 78 -10.30 -0.35 28.33
N VAL A 79 -9.91 0.93 28.31
CA VAL A 79 -10.68 2.02 28.95
C VAL A 79 -12.04 2.19 28.32
N ILE A 80 -12.11 2.19 26.98
CA ILE A 80 -13.37 2.32 26.25
C ILE A 80 -14.28 1.12 26.51
N SER A 81 -13.74 -0.11 26.48
CA SER A 81 -14.51 -1.33 26.76
C SER A 81 -15.10 -1.30 28.15
N LEU A 82 -14.34 -0.86 29.16
CA LEU A 82 -14.80 -0.72 30.53
C LEU A 82 -15.91 0.33 30.64
N ALA A 83 -15.72 1.51 30.02
CA ALA A 83 -16.71 2.57 30.00
C ALA A 83 -18.03 2.12 29.33
N VAL A 84 -17.97 1.39 28.22
CA VAL A 84 -19.11 0.82 27.52
C VAL A 84 -19.86 -0.17 28.42
N ILE A 85 -19.16 -1.09 29.07
CA ILE A 85 -19.76 -2.09 29.96
C ILE A 85 -20.45 -1.40 31.12
N VAL A 86 -19.82 -0.42 31.78
CA VAL A 86 -20.40 0.34 32.88
C VAL A 86 -21.66 1.09 32.46
N LEU A 87 -21.61 1.74 31.28
CA LEU A 87 -22.76 2.48 30.74
C LEU A 87 -23.93 1.55 30.40
N CYS A 88 -23.67 0.43 29.74
CA CYS A 88 -24.70 -0.57 29.40
C CYS A 88 -25.32 -1.20 30.66
N ILE A 89 -24.50 -1.56 31.66
CA ILE A 89 -25.00 -2.10 32.94
C ILE A 89 -25.84 -1.06 33.66
N GLY A 90 -25.38 0.19 33.74
CA GLY A 90 -26.12 1.30 34.40
C GLY A 90 -27.48 1.52 33.73
N MET A 91 -27.51 1.59 32.39
CA MET A 91 -28.77 1.71 31.61
C MET A 91 -29.70 0.52 31.83
N SER A 92 -29.14 -0.71 31.82
CA SER A 92 -29.93 -1.92 32.09
C SER A 92 -30.59 -1.92 33.47
N ARG A 93 -29.91 -1.42 34.51
CA ARG A 93 -30.48 -1.32 35.87
C ARG A 93 -31.57 -0.28 35.92
N LEU A 94 -31.37 0.91 35.36
CA LEU A 94 -32.39 1.97 35.31
C LEU A 94 -33.67 1.50 34.62
N THR A 95 -33.60 0.63 33.62
CA THR A 95 -34.76 0.10 32.87
C THR A 95 -35.47 -1.08 33.54
N THR A 96 -34.82 -1.73 34.52
CA THR A 96 -35.39 -2.95 35.16
C THR A 96 -36.18 -2.66 36.47
N ASP A 97 -35.86 -1.61 37.19
CA ASP A 97 -36.31 -1.41 38.59
C ASP A 97 -37.70 -0.80 38.78
N ASN A 98 -38.50 -0.57 37.76
CA ASN A 98 -39.82 0.10 37.90
C ASN A 98 -40.98 -0.67 37.31
N ALA A 99 -41.57 -1.60 38.07
CA ALA A 99 -42.75 -2.36 37.67
C ALA A 99 -44.05 -1.51 37.54
N ASN A 100 -44.03 -0.23 37.98
CA ASN A 100 -45.23 0.63 38.06
C ASN A 100 -45.18 1.86 37.11
N ARG A 101 -44.42 1.76 36.00
CA ARG A 101 -44.22 2.89 35.06
C ARG A 101 -45.32 3.00 34.02
N ASP A 102 -45.58 4.27 33.64
CA ASP A 102 -46.40 4.62 32.51
C ASP A 102 -45.83 4.07 31.19
N ARG A 103 -46.75 3.69 30.25
CA ARG A 103 -46.38 3.15 28.94
C ARG A 103 -45.42 4.08 28.18
N LEU A 104 -45.60 5.40 28.27
CA LEU A 104 -44.82 6.41 27.58
C LEU A 104 -43.37 6.48 28.10
N SER A 105 -43.16 6.40 29.43
CA SER A 105 -41.84 6.41 30.03
C SER A 105 -41.03 5.15 29.64
N SER A 106 -41.69 3.98 29.57
CA SER A 106 -41.02 2.74 29.17
C SER A 106 -40.58 2.76 27.70
N ILE A 107 -41.35 3.38 26.81
CA ILE A 107 -40.98 3.59 25.40
C ILE A 107 -39.78 4.53 25.30
N ALA A 108 -39.84 5.69 25.98
CA ALA A 108 -38.77 6.70 25.96
C ALA A 108 -37.41 6.12 26.42
N GLU A 109 -37.45 5.34 27.52
CA GLU A 109 -36.22 4.68 28.03
C GLU A 109 -35.64 3.67 27.06
N SER A 110 -36.51 2.84 26.45
CA SER A 110 -36.04 1.85 25.47
C SER A 110 -35.44 2.52 24.23
N VAL A 111 -36.04 3.59 23.72
CA VAL A 111 -35.52 4.37 22.62
C VAL A 111 -34.16 5.02 22.99
N TYR A 112 -34.10 5.64 24.16
CA TYR A 112 -32.85 6.26 24.65
C TYR A 112 -31.72 5.24 24.79
N ALA A 113 -31.99 4.07 25.38
CA ALA A 113 -31.02 3.00 25.52
C ALA A 113 -30.49 2.49 24.15
N ILE A 114 -31.38 2.34 23.18
CA ILE A 114 -31.02 1.93 21.81
C ILE A 114 -30.09 2.97 21.18
N ILE A 115 -30.42 4.26 21.25
CA ILE A 115 -29.62 5.35 20.70
C ILE A 115 -28.23 5.38 21.35
N CYS A 116 -28.14 5.27 22.67
CA CYS A 116 -26.86 5.24 23.40
C CYS A 116 -26.01 4.04 22.95
N CYS A 117 -26.59 2.84 22.84
CA CYS A 117 -25.84 1.67 22.41
C CYS A 117 -25.38 1.76 20.94
N ILE A 118 -26.20 2.33 20.04
CA ILE A 118 -25.80 2.58 18.66
C ILE A 118 -24.64 3.59 18.60
N LEU A 119 -24.71 4.68 19.36
CA LEU A 119 -23.65 5.68 19.43
C LEU A 119 -22.34 5.05 19.92
N VAL A 120 -22.40 4.20 20.92
CA VAL A 120 -21.24 3.47 21.43
C VAL A 120 -20.62 2.57 20.37
N LEU A 121 -21.44 1.79 19.66
CA LEU A 121 -20.96 0.93 18.56
C LEU A 121 -20.36 1.75 17.42
N TYR A 122 -20.93 2.92 17.13
CA TYR A 122 -20.37 3.85 16.12
C TYR A 122 -19.00 4.40 16.52
N VAL A 123 -18.86 4.89 17.75
CA VAL A 123 -17.58 5.36 18.29
C VAL A 123 -16.54 4.24 18.32
N GLN A 124 -16.92 3.06 18.76
CA GLN A 124 -16.08 1.87 18.76
C GLN A 124 -15.62 1.48 17.33
N SER A 125 -16.53 1.64 16.32
CA SER A 125 -16.22 1.45 14.91
C SER A 125 -15.18 2.44 14.40
N GLY A 126 -15.39 3.73 14.66
CA GLY A 126 -14.50 4.79 14.17
C GLY A 126 -13.09 4.73 14.77
N ILE A 127 -12.95 4.23 16.00
CA ILE A 127 -11.63 4.06 16.62
C ILE A 127 -10.84 2.98 15.90
N THR A 128 -11.46 1.84 15.58
CA THR A 128 -10.79 0.73 14.89
C THR A 128 -10.34 1.17 13.49
N GLU A 129 -11.22 1.84 12.73
CA GLU A 129 -10.90 2.32 11.38
C GLU A 129 -9.77 3.36 11.36
N ASN A 130 -9.73 4.24 12.35
CA ASN A 130 -8.67 5.27 12.46
C ASN A 130 -7.31 4.65 12.83
N ASP A 131 -7.29 3.63 13.67
CA ASP A 131 -6.06 2.94 14.06
C ASP A 131 -5.49 2.16 12.85
N ASP A 132 -6.32 1.48 12.08
CA ASP A 132 -5.91 0.75 10.85
C ASP A 132 -5.30 1.71 9.80
N MET A 133 -5.93 2.87 9.56
CA MET A 133 -5.39 3.90 8.66
C MET A 133 -4.04 4.45 9.13
N ARG A 134 -3.85 4.62 10.43
CA ARG A 134 -2.57 5.09 10.99
C ARG A 134 -1.44 4.09 10.77
N HIS A 135 -1.70 2.79 10.91
CA HIS A 135 -0.73 1.74 10.66
C HIS A 135 -0.34 1.68 9.18
N GLU A 136 -1.31 1.78 8.28
CA GLU A 136 -1.03 1.83 6.84
C GLU A 136 -0.17 3.04 6.47
N VAL A 137 -0.50 4.22 6.97
CA VAL A 137 0.29 5.45 6.76
C VAL A 137 1.70 5.33 7.35
N ALA A 138 1.84 4.78 8.56
CA ALA A 138 3.15 4.58 9.18
C ALA A 138 4.02 3.59 8.39
N GLY A 139 3.44 2.47 7.93
CA GLY A 139 4.13 1.51 7.07
C GLY A 139 4.60 2.12 5.76
N MET A 140 3.73 2.95 5.14
CA MET A 140 4.07 3.67 3.92
C MET A 140 5.20 4.70 4.13
N GLN A 141 5.19 5.41 5.25
CA GLN A 141 6.26 6.37 5.60
C GLN A 141 7.60 5.67 5.81
N GLU A 142 7.62 4.51 6.46
CA GLU A 142 8.85 3.74 6.65
C GLU A 142 9.40 3.21 5.32
N LEU A 143 8.53 2.74 4.41
CA LEU A 143 8.93 2.32 3.07
C LEU A 143 9.60 3.47 2.29
N LEU A 144 8.98 4.65 2.29
CA LEU A 144 9.56 5.85 1.64
C LEU A 144 10.91 6.25 2.24
N ARG A 145 11.06 6.09 3.56
CA ARG A 145 12.33 6.35 4.24
C ARG A 145 13.41 5.37 3.81
N GLN A 146 13.08 4.10 3.65
CA GLN A 146 14.01 3.08 3.18
C GLN A 146 14.42 3.32 1.72
N GLU A 147 13.47 3.64 0.83
CA GLU A 147 13.75 4.00 -0.56
C GLU A 147 14.71 5.20 -0.65
N ARG A 148 14.45 6.26 0.12
CA ARG A 148 15.31 7.43 0.17
C ARG A 148 16.73 7.10 0.65
N LYS A 149 16.84 6.28 1.70
CA LYS A 149 18.15 5.84 2.21
C LYS A 149 18.90 5.01 1.17
N GLN A 150 18.21 4.13 0.46
CA GLN A 150 18.80 3.33 -0.61
C GLN A 150 19.31 4.22 -1.76
N TYR A 151 18.53 5.23 -2.15
CA TYR A 151 18.96 6.21 -3.15
C TYR A 151 20.26 6.93 -2.75
N GLU A 152 20.34 7.44 -1.51
CA GLU A 152 21.55 8.12 -1.03
C GLU A 152 22.77 7.20 -1.02
N LEU A 153 22.62 5.95 -0.57
CA LEU A 153 23.67 4.94 -0.59
C LEU A 153 24.12 4.59 -2.02
N SER A 154 23.19 4.45 -2.95
CA SER A 154 23.48 4.17 -4.34
C SER A 154 24.24 5.33 -4.99
N LYS A 155 23.81 6.56 -4.76
CA LYS A 155 24.47 7.78 -5.22
C LYS A 155 25.92 7.88 -4.71
N GLU A 156 26.13 7.60 -3.42
CA GLU A 156 27.47 7.62 -2.82
C GLU A 156 28.37 6.53 -3.44
N THR A 157 27.83 5.32 -3.61
CA THR A 157 28.54 4.19 -4.22
C THR A 157 28.99 4.51 -5.65
N ILE A 158 28.10 5.07 -6.47
CA ILE A 158 28.41 5.45 -7.85
C ILE A 158 29.45 6.56 -7.91
N ASN A 159 29.38 7.55 -7.02
CA ASN A 159 30.40 8.57 -6.92
C ASN A 159 31.79 7.99 -6.58
N LEU A 160 31.84 7.03 -5.64
CA LEU A 160 33.10 6.32 -5.31
C LEU A 160 33.63 5.52 -6.50
N ILE A 161 32.77 4.82 -7.24
CA ILE A 161 33.15 4.08 -8.46
C ILE A 161 33.72 5.05 -9.48
N ASN A 162 33.05 6.18 -9.75
CA ASN A 162 33.51 7.18 -10.71
C ASN A 162 34.89 7.75 -10.34
N ILE A 163 35.12 8.07 -9.05
CA ILE A 163 36.40 8.55 -8.56
C ILE A 163 37.49 7.47 -8.78
N LYS A 164 37.22 6.21 -8.42
CA LYS A 164 38.15 5.10 -8.59
C LYS A 164 38.46 4.82 -10.07
N CYS A 165 37.47 4.87 -10.95
CA CYS A 165 37.69 4.74 -12.40
C CYS A 165 38.54 5.84 -12.97
N HIS A 166 38.33 7.09 -12.53
CA HIS A 166 39.17 8.23 -12.93
C HIS A 166 40.62 8.03 -12.49
N ASP A 167 40.84 7.61 -11.23
CA ASP A 167 42.19 7.35 -10.70
C ASP A 167 42.89 6.22 -11.47
N LEU A 168 42.16 5.12 -11.79
CA LEU A 168 42.69 4.02 -12.60
C LEU A 168 43.05 4.47 -14.01
N LYS A 169 42.22 5.30 -14.69
CA LYS A 169 42.55 5.87 -15.99
C LYS A 169 43.86 6.69 -15.96
N HIS A 170 44.05 7.47 -14.91
CA HIS A 170 45.29 8.23 -14.72
C HIS A 170 46.51 7.32 -14.51
N GLN A 171 46.37 6.24 -13.70
CA GLN A 171 47.47 5.28 -13.48
C GLN A 171 47.82 4.52 -14.75
N ILE A 172 46.83 4.08 -15.54
CA ILE A 172 47.02 3.41 -16.84
C ILE A 172 47.73 4.36 -17.82
N SER A 173 47.32 5.63 -17.87
CA SER A 173 47.96 6.62 -18.72
C SER A 173 49.45 6.86 -18.34
N ALA A 174 49.76 6.76 -17.06
CA ALA A 174 51.14 6.86 -16.57
C ALA A 174 51.98 5.61 -16.91
N LEU A 175 51.37 4.41 -16.87
CA LEU A 175 52.03 3.13 -17.19
C LEU A 175 52.24 2.94 -18.69
N ARG A 176 51.45 3.62 -19.55
CA ARG A 176 51.53 3.55 -21.02
C ARG A 176 52.90 3.85 -21.60
N LYS A 177 53.75 4.51 -20.86
CA LYS A 177 55.12 4.80 -21.26
C LYS A 177 56.07 3.59 -21.20
N ASN A 178 55.72 2.53 -20.45
CA ASN A 178 56.62 1.41 -20.14
C ASN A 178 56.04 0.00 -20.33
N ALA A 179 54.83 -0.14 -20.82
CA ALA A 179 54.15 -1.47 -20.96
C ALA A 179 53.86 -1.83 -22.43
N SER A 180 53.73 -3.12 -22.74
CA SER A 180 53.37 -3.59 -24.08
C SER A 180 51.92 -3.19 -24.42
N GLU A 181 51.68 -2.89 -25.71
CA GLU A 181 50.35 -2.47 -26.19
C GLU A 181 49.22 -3.48 -25.86
N GLU A 182 49.54 -4.78 -25.86
CA GLU A 182 48.57 -5.84 -25.54
C GLU A 182 48.09 -5.83 -24.06
N SER A 183 49.04 -5.64 -23.14
CA SER A 183 48.74 -5.57 -21.69
C SER A 183 47.90 -4.33 -21.33
N ILE A 184 48.17 -3.22 -22.04
CA ILE A 184 47.39 -1.98 -21.88
C ILE A 184 45.95 -2.15 -22.40
N ALA A 185 45.77 -2.77 -23.57
CA ALA A 185 44.46 -3.01 -24.15
C ALA A 185 43.58 -3.96 -23.30
N GLU A 186 44.21 -4.88 -22.54
CA GLU A 186 43.51 -5.77 -21.62
C GLU A 186 43.07 -5.03 -20.35
N ILE A 187 43.90 -4.17 -19.79
CA ILE A 187 43.57 -3.32 -18.66
C ILE A 187 42.55 -2.24 -19.04
N GLU A 188 42.72 -1.61 -20.22
CA GLU A 188 41.73 -0.66 -20.76
C GLU A 188 40.36 -1.32 -20.95
N ARG A 189 40.29 -2.55 -21.43
CA ARG A 189 39.04 -3.33 -21.53
C ARG A 189 38.46 -3.62 -20.15
N ALA A 190 39.25 -4.03 -19.17
CA ALA A 190 38.82 -4.25 -17.80
C ALA A 190 38.28 -2.97 -17.13
N VAL A 191 38.86 -1.82 -17.44
CA VAL A 191 38.40 -0.51 -16.92
C VAL A 191 37.23 0.04 -17.72
N MET A 192 37.10 -0.27 -19.03
CA MET A 192 35.91 0.08 -19.82
C MET A 192 34.63 -0.54 -19.30
N VAL A 193 34.68 -1.71 -18.65
CA VAL A 193 33.53 -2.30 -17.96
C VAL A 193 33.00 -1.38 -16.86
N TYR A 194 33.86 -0.55 -16.26
CA TYR A 194 33.47 0.46 -15.27
C TYR A 194 33.12 1.84 -15.87
N ASP A 195 33.30 2.03 -17.18
CA ASP A 195 32.90 3.27 -17.89
C ASP A 195 31.41 3.23 -18.34
N CYS A 196 30.64 2.34 -17.72
CA CYS A 196 29.20 2.14 -17.98
C CYS A 196 28.33 3.27 -17.43
N THR A 197 28.88 4.44 -17.16
CA THR A 197 28.08 5.59 -16.72
C THR A 197 27.11 5.98 -17.82
N VAL A 198 25.83 5.80 -17.56
CA VAL A 198 24.77 6.32 -18.43
C VAL A 198 24.66 7.82 -18.16
N LYS A 199 24.67 8.62 -19.22
CA LYS A 199 24.45 10.08 -19.13
C LYS A 199 23.20 10.45 -19.90
N THR A 200 22.26 11.08 -19.18
CA THR A 200 20.93 11.41 -19.70
C THR A 200 20.56 12.87 -19.52
N ASP A 201 21.48 13.72 -19.06
CA ASP A 201 21.23 15.10 -18.63
C ASP A 201 20.32 15.23 -17.39
N ASN A 202 20.19 14.14 -16.61
CA ASN A 202 19.51 14.13 -15.31
C ASN A 202 20.31 13.27 -14.31
N ASP A 203 20.87 13.91 -13.28
CA ASP A 203 21.76 13.25 -12.31
C ASP A 203 21.12 12.05 -11.61
N VAL A 204 19.80 12.09 -11.36
CA VAL A 204 19.08 11.00 -10.68
C VAL A 204 18.93 9.79 -11.60
N LEU A 205 18.56 10.03 -12.86
CA LEU A 205 18.49 8.96 -13.87
C LEU A 205 19.88 8.38 -14.15
N ASP A 206 20.89 9.19 -14.20
CA ASP A 206 22.27 8.74 -14.40
C ASP A 206 22.69 7.76 -13.31
N VAL A 207 22.39 8.07 -12.05
CA VAL A 207 22.66 7.19 -10.91
C VAL A 207 21.94 5.85 -11.06
N ILE A 208 20.61 5.88 -11.26
CA ILE A 208 19.84 4.64 -11.23
C ILE A 208 20.07 3.78 -12.48
N LEU A 209 20.16 4.39 -13.66
CA LEU A 209 20.44 3.65 -14.89
C LEU A 209 21.83 3.03 -14.87
N THR A 210 22.83 3.72 -14.31
CA THR A 210 24.17 3.17 -14.13
C THR A 210 24.16 1.99 -13.17
N GLU A 211 23.50 2.11 -12.00
CA GLU A 211 23.34 1.02 -11.02
C GLU A 211 22.70 -0.22 -11.67
N LYS A 212 21.57 -0.02 -12.34
CA LYS A 212 20.84 -1.13 -12.96
C LYS A 212 21.58 -1.74 -14.14
N LYS A 213 22.32 -0.95 -14.93
CA LYS A 213 23.15 -1.45 -16.01
C LYS A 213 24.29 -2.34 -15.49
N LEU A 214 24.98 -1.93 -14.43
CA LEU A 214 26.01 -2.75 -13.77
C LEU A 214 25.41 -4.07 -13.24
N MET A 215 24.21 -4.02 -12.66
CA MET A 215 23.51 -5.22 -12.22
C MET A 215 23.14 -6.15 -13.41
N CYS A 216 22.68 -5.59 -14.52
CA CYS A 216 22.39 -6.34 -15.74
C CYS A 216 23.64 -7.03 -16.28
N GLU A 217 24.76 -6.33 -16.38
CA GLU A 217 26.04 -6.88 -16.84
C GLU A 217 26.50 -8.05 -15.96
N SER A 218 26.39 -7.92 -14.64
CA SER A 218 26.76 -9.00 -13.69
C SER A 218 25.91 -10.27 -13.87
N LYS A 219 24.71 -10.14 -14.48
CA LYS A 219 23.76 -11.24 -14.73
C LYS A 219 23.67 -11.66 -16.20
N ASN A 220 24.55 -11.13 -17.05
CA ASN A 220 24.50 -11.33 -18.51
C ASN A 220 23.15 -10.94 -19.13
N ILE A 221 22.60 -9.80 -18.70
CA ILE A 221 21.36 -9.19 -19.23
C ILE A 221 21.74 -8.02 -20.13
N GLN A 222 21.23 -7.98 -21.36
CA GLN A 222 21.44 -6.87 -22.27
C GLN A 222 20.44 -5.74 -21.96
N MET A 223 20.92 -4.57 -21.54
CA MET A 223 20.10 -3.40 -21.26
C MET A 223 20.36 -2.29 -22.30
N THR A 224 19.29 -1.87 -22.98
CA THR A 224 19.31 -0.79 -23.96
C THR A 224 18.52 0.41 -23.43
N CYS A 225 19.12 1.61 -23.48
CA CYS A 225 18.51 2.84 -22.99
C CYS A 225 18.44 3.90 -24.10
N VAL A 226 17.25 4.42 -24.36
CA VAL A 226 16.99 5.60 -25.20
C VAL A 226 16.28 6.63 -24.34
N VAL A 227 17.04 7.44 -23.61
CA VAL A 227 16.51 8.25 -22.50
C VAL A 227 16.90 9.72 -22.69
N LYS A 228 15.89 10.60 -22.67
CA LYS A 228 16.05 12.06 -22.57
C LYS A 228 15.73 12.47 -21.14
N GLY A 229 16.74 12.60 -20.30
CA GLY A 229 16.60 12.81 -18.87
C GLY A 229 16.11 14.18 -18.45
N ASP A 230 16.28 15.19 -19.30
CA ASP A 230 15.74 16.53 -19.10
C ASP A 230 14.21 16.54 -18.98
N LEU A 231 13.54 15.57 -19.64
CA LEU A 231 12.09 15.45 -19.65
C LEU A 231 11.48 15.10 -18.29
N VAL A 232 12.22 14.47 -17.38
CA VAL A 232 11.74 14.12 -16.03
C VAL A 232 12.15 15.12 -14.96
N SER A 233 12.80 16.23 -15.34
CA SER A 233 13.34 17.22 -14.38
C SER A 233 12.28 17.97 -13.57
N PHE A 234 11.00 17.84 -13.93
CA PHE A 234 9.88 18.36 -13.14
C PHE A 234 9.45 17.46 -11.98
N MET A 235 9.95 16.24 -11.94
CA MET A 235 9.66 15.26 -10.90
C MET A 235 10.64 15.38 -9.73
N ASP A 236 10.17 15.02 -8.53
CA ASP A 236 11.04 14.92 -7.35
C ASP A 236 12.07 13.80 -7.54
N ALA A 237 13.30 14.01 -7.06
CA ALA A 237 14.39 13.04 -7.19
C ALA A 237 14.05 11.65 -6.62
N THR A 238 13.36 11.61 -5.48
CA THR A 238 12.88 10.37 -4.85
C THR A 238 11.84 9.64 -5.69
N ASP A 239 10.95 10.36 -6.36
CA ASP A 239 9.93 9.76 -7.22
C ASP A 239 10.53 9.20 -8.50
N ILE A 240 11.51 9.91 -9.11
CA ILE A 240 12.28 9.39 -10.25
C ILE A 240 12.97 8.09 -9.85
N TYR A 241 13.68 8.11 -8.71
CA TYR A 241 14.42 6.93 -8.23
C TYR A 241 13.48 5.75 -7.95
N SER A 242 12.36 5.98 -7.28
CA SER A 242 11.38 4.95 -6.97
C SER A 242 10.71 4.39 -8.24
N LEU A 243 10.29 5.24 -9.17
CA LEU A 243 9.64 4.83 -10.42
C LEU A 243 10.54 3.94 -11.27
N PHE A 244 11.72 4.46 -11.63
CA PHE A 244 12.67 3.72 -12.46
C PHE A 244 13.29 2.53 -11.74
N GLY A 245 13.53 2.67 -10.42
CA GLY A 245 14.05 1.60 -9.57
C GLY A 245 13.14 0.39 -9.52
N ASN A 246 11.86 0.61 -9.28
CA ASN A 246 10.86 -0.45 -9.25
C ASN A 246 10.65 -1.07 -10.64
N ALA A 247 10.52 -0.24 -11.69
CA ALA A 247 10.32 -0.72 -13.05
C ALA A 247 11.49 -1.61 -13.51
N LEU A 248 12.73 -1.14 -13.32
CA LEU A 248 13.91 -1.88 -13.74
C LEU A 248 14.22 -3.09 -12.87
N SER A 249 13.95 -3.01 -11.55
CA SER A 249 14.11 -4.18 -10.67
C SER A 249 13.16 -5.31 -11.07
N ASN A 250 11.91 -4.99 -11.38
CA ASN A 250 10.92 -5.95 -11.88
C ASN A 250 11.37 -6.58 -13.20
N ALA A 251 11.86 -5.76 -14.14
CA ALA A 251 12.37 -6.25 -15.43
C ALA A 251 13.59 -7.18 -15.24
N ILE A 252 14.56 -6.79 -14.41
CA ILE A 252 15.76 -7.60 -14.12
C ILE A 252 15.35 -8.92 -13.45
N GLU A 253 14.45 -8.89 -12.48
CA GLU A 253 13.95 -10.10 -11.82
C GLU A 253 13.27 -11.03 -12.83
N SER A 254 12.44 -10.50 -13.72
CA SER A 254 11.73 -11.27 -14.74
C SER A 254 12.66 -12.04 -15.68
N VAL A 255 13.77 -11.41 -16.12
CA VAL A 255 14.68 -12.03 -17.11
C VAL A 255 15.89 -12.74 -16.48
N SER A 256 16.12 -12.60 -15.16
CA SER A 256 17.28 -13.19 -14.49
C SER A 256 17.33 -14.71 -14.58
N ASP A 257 16.17 -15.37 -14.51
CA ASP A 257 16.01 -16.81 -14.51
C ASP A 257 15.71 -17.38 -15.90
N GLU A 258 15.70 -16.52 -16.95
CA GLU A 258 15.45 -16.95 -18.32
C GLU A 258 16.60 -17.84 -18.84
N PRO A 259 16.33 -19.08 -19.32
CA PRO A 259 17.38 -20.02 -19.71
C PRO A 259 18.12 -19.58 -20.99
N LEU A 260 17.42 -18.90 -21.91
CA LEU A 260 18.01 -18.42 -23.16
C LEU A 260 18.63 -17.03 -22.96
N ILE A 261 19.95 -16.94 -23.14
CA ILE A 261 20.70 -15.67 -22.95
C ILE A 261 20.18 -14.58 -23.90
N ASP A 262 19.82 -14.94 -25.13
CA ASP A 262 19.30 -13.98 -26.12
C ASP A 262 17.98 -13.33 -25.70
N ASN A 263 17.21 -13.98 -24.81
CA ASN A 263 15.97 -13.47 -24.26
C ASN A 263 16.20 -12.57 -23.02
N ARG A 264 17.42 -12.55 -22.48
CA ARG A 264 17.78 -11.67 -21.36
C ARG A 264 17.99 -10.24 -21.81
N CYS A 265 16.92 -9.60 -22.25
CA CYS A 265 16.97 -8.24 -22.77
C CYS A 265 15.95 -7.32 -22.06
N ILE A 266 16.38 -6.07 -21.83
CA ILE A 266 15.57 -5.00 -21.23
C ILE A 266 15.73 -3.76 -22.09
N GLY A 267 14.61 -3.14 -22.47
CA GLY A 267 14.55 -1.86 -23.16
C GLY A 267 14.01 -0.77 -22.27
N VAL A 268 14.63 0.40 -22.26
CA VAL A 268 14.16 1.60 -21.55
C VAL A 268 14.09 2.76 -22.51
N THR A 269 12.91 3.35 -22.63
CA THR A 269 12.71 4.52 -23.49
C THR A 269 12.04 5.63 -22.70
N VAL A 270 12.60 6.84 -22.76
CA VAL A 270 12.00 8.06 -22.20
C VAL A 270 11.98 9.11 -23.30
N GLN A 271 10.78 9.48 -23.72
CA GLN A 271 10.57 10.43 -24.80
C GLN A 271 9.33 11.28 -24.57
N SER A 272 9.18 12.36 -25.33
CA SER A 272 7.99 13.20 -25.30
C SER A 272 7.25 13.16 -26.64
N ALA A 273 5.93 13.22 -26.60
CA ALA A 273 5.08 13.48 -27.75
C ALA A 273 4.10 14.60 -27.37
N GLY A 274 4.31 15.79 -27.97
CA GLY A 274 3.59 17.01 -27.60
C GLY A 274 3.88 17.39 -26.15
N ASP A 275 2.81 17.60 -25.36
CA ASP A 275 2.86 17.99 -23.95
C ASP A 275 2.87 16.73 -23.01
N MET A 276 3.13 15.52 -23.55
CA MET A 276 3.13 14.28 -22.77
C MET A 276 4.50 13.65 -22.75
N LEU A 277 4.93 13.17 -21.57
CA LEU A 277 6.08 12.35 -21.33
C LEU A 277 5.65 10.88 -21.39
N PHE A 278 6.42 10.07 -22.13
CA PHE A 278 6.27 8.62 -22.23
C PHE A 278 7.50 7.94 -21.64
N ILE A 279 7.30 7.13 -20.64
CA ILE A 279 8.32 6.25 -20.04
C ILE A 279 7.88 4.83 -20.36
N HIS A 280 8.69 4.11 -21.11
CA HIS A 280 8.44 2.74 -21.53
C HIS A 280 9.57 1.83 -21.06
N VAL A 281 9.22 0.75 -20.38
CA VAL A 281 10.14 -0.29 -19.97
C VAL A 281 9.63 -1.63 -20.51
N GLU A 282 10.42 -2.28 -21.35
CA GLU A 282 10.08 -3.59 -21.89
C GLU A 282 11.10 -4.65 -21.48
N ASN A 283 10.64 -5.87 -21.30
CA ASN A 283 11.49 -7.04 -21.09
C ASN A 283 10.85 -8.31 -21.67
N TYR A 284 11.66 -9.33 -21.93
CA TYR A 284 11.15 -10.65 -22.29
C TYR A 284 10.30 -11.25 -21.16
N PHE A 285 9.18 -11.89 -21.54
CA PHE A 285 8.27 -12.52 -20.61
C PHE A 285 7.44 -13.62 -21.31
N SER A 286 7.59 -14.88 -20.88
CA SER A 286 6.90 -16.05 -21.47
C SER A 286 5.71 -16.57 -20.63
N GLY A 287 5.26 -15.84 -19.62
CA GLY A 287 4.21 -16.25 -18.70
C GLY A 287 2.83 -15.66 -19.02
N GLU A 288 1.82 -16.13 -18.28
CA GLU A 288 0.50 -15.51 -18.23
C GLU A 288 0.43 -14.56 -17.02
N ILE A 289 -0.16 -13.38 -17.21
CA ILE A 289 -0.35 -12.38 -16.17
C ILE A 289 -1.84 -12.29 -15.85
N GLU A 290 -2.18 -12.46 -14.58
CA GLU A 290 -3.50 -12.09 -14.08
C GLU A 290 -3.49 -10.59 -13.78
N LEU A 291 -4.40 -9.85 -14.41
CA LEU A 291 -4.57 -8.42 -14.19
C LEU A 291 -5.78 -8.17 -13.29
N GLU A 292 -5.59 -7.41 -12.22
CA GLU A 292 -6.67 -6.86 -11.40
C GLU A 292 -6.61 -5.33 -11.50
N ASN A 293 -7.69 -4.71 -11.97
CA ASN A 293 -7.76 -3.27 -12.27
C ASN A 293 -6.68 -2.76 -13.25
N GLY A 294 -6.24 -3.61 -14.21
CA GLY A 294 -5.22 -3.24 -15.19
C GLY A 294 -3.76 -3.38 -14.71
N LEU A 295 -3.54 -3.82 -13.48
CA LEU A 295 -2.21 -4.06 -12.92
C LEU A 295 -1.99 -5.54 -12.60
N PRO A 296 -0.75 -6.06 -12.72
CA PRO A 296 -0.45 -7.47 -12.46
C PRO A 296 -0.64 -7.83 -10.99
N VAL A 297 -1.33 -8.94 -10.76
CA VAL A 297 -1.43 -9.55 -9.42
C VAL A 297 -0.16 -10.35 -9.16
N THR A 298 0.58 -9.99 -8.12
CA THR A 298 1.81 -10.71 -7.73
C THR A 298 1.51 -12.12 -7.22
N ARG A 299 2.14 -13.14 -7.82
CA ARG A 299 2.05 -14.55 -7.39
C ARG A 299 2.92 -14.91 -6.19
N LYS A 300 3.88 -14.06 -5.83
CA LYS A 300 4.79 -14.25 -4.68
C LYS A 300 4.19 -13.59 -3.43
N ASP A 301 4.44 -14.20 -2.27
CA ASP A 301 3.96 -13.86 -0.92
C ASP A 301 3.38 -12.45 -0.77
N ARG A 302 2.10 -12.39 -0.40
CA ARG A 302 1.30 -11.16 -0.28
C ARG A 302 1.88 -10.10 0.67
N ASP A 303 2.85 -10.45 1.50
CA ASP A 303 3.38 -9.58 2.55
C ASP A 303 4.54 -8.67 2.13
N TYR A 304 5.23 -8.94 0.98
CA TYR A 304 6.42 -8.18 0.60
C TYR A 304 6.53 -7.72 -0.88
N HIS A 305 5.74 -8.25 -1.83
CA HIS A 305 5.98 -8.07 -3.28
C HIS A 305 4.86 -7.35 -4.06
N GLY A 306 3.91 -6.67 -3.47
CA GLY A 306 2.90 -5.85 -4.18
C GLY A 306 3.17 -4.34 -4.17
N PHE A 307 4.20 -3.90 -3.44
CA PHE A 307 4.39 -2.46 -3.18
C PHE A 307 5.01 -1.70 -4.36
N GLY A 308 5.88 -2.32 -5.16
CA GLY A 308 6.56 -1.66 -6.28
C GLY A 308 5.58 -1.13 -7.33
N MET A 309 4.61 -1.95 -7.75
CA MET A 309 3.61 -1.55 -8.74
C MET A 309 2.67 -0.46 -8.19
N LYS A 310 2.21 -0.59 -6.96
CA LYS A 310 1.40 0.42 -6.28
C LYS A 310 2.17 1.74 -6.06
N SER A 311 3.48 1.66 -5.80
CA SER A 311 4.34 2.84 -5.68
C SER A 311 4.43 3.58 -7.01
N MET A 312 4.65 2.86 -8.12
CA MET A 312 4.70 3.43 -9.47
C MET A 312 3.36 4.05 -9.87
N GLU A 313 2.24 3.38 -9.62
CA GLU A 313 0.88 3.89 -9.87
C GLU A 313 0.63 5.19 -9.11
N ARG A 314 0.96 5.23 -7.82
CA ARG A 314 0.82 6.43 -6.99
C ARG A 314 1.67 7.59 -7.51
N ILE A 315 2.91 7.32 -7.96
CA ILE A 315 3.77 8.33 -8.56
C ILE A 315 3.16 8.84 -9.85
N ALA A 316 2.71 7.98 -10.76
CA ALA A 316 2.04 8.38 -11.99
C ALA A 316 0.84 9.29 -11.69
N TYR A 317 0.00 8.88 -10.74
CA TYR A 317 -1.17 9.66 -10.32
C TYR A 317 -0.80 11.01 -9.67
N LYS A 318 0.28 11.06 -8.85
CA LYS A 318 0.80 12.30 -8.24
C LYS A 318 1.11 13.37 -9.30
N TYR A 319 1.61 12.95 -10.46
CA TYR A 319 1.94 13.85 -11.56
C TYR A 319 0.82 13.98 -12.61
N GLY A 320 -0.39 13.51 -12.29
CA GLY A 320 -1.58 13.64 -13.14
C GLY A 320 -1.57 12.73 -14.37
N GLY A 321 -0.80 11.67 -14.33
CA GLY A 321 -0.68 10.68 -15.39
C GLY A 321 -1.27 9.33 -15.03
N GLU A 322 -0.93 8.34 -15.83
CA GLU A 322 -1.40 6.97 -15.68
C GLU A 322 -0.28 5.96 -15.97
N ILE A 323 -0.48 4.73 -15.48
CA ILE A 323 0.40 3.59 -15.73
C ILE A 323 -0.42 2.47 -16.37
N SER A 324 0.15 1.80 -17.36
CA SER A 324 -0.44 0.63 -17.99
C SER A 324 0.57 -0.48 -18.14
N VAL A 325 0.09 -1.72 -18.10
CA VAL A 325 0.90 -2.92 -18.29
C VAL A 325 0.25 -3.79 -19.34
N VAL A 326 1.05 -4.24 -20.30
CA VAL A 326 0.62 -5.14 -21.36
C VAL A 326 1.62 -6.28 -21.49
N ALA A 327 1.14 -7.51 -21.37
CA ALA A 327 1.92 -8.69 -21.70
C ALA A 327 1.39 -9.27 -23.03
N ALA A 328 2.18 -9.17 -24.07
CA ALA A 328 1.85 -9.66 -25.39
C ALA A 328 3.14 -10.00 -26.18
N GLU A 329 3.07 -10.97 -27.08
CA GLU A 329 4.18 -11.33 -27.99
C GLU A 329 5.50 -11.64 -27.24
N GLU A 330 5.41 -12.42 -26.16
CA GLU A 330 6.55 -12.78 -25.30
C GLU A 330 7.27 -11.57 -24.68
N LYS A 331 6.59 -10.43 -24.54
CA LYS A 331 7.09 -9.22 -23.91
C LYS A 331 6.16 -8.75 -22.81
N PHE A 332 6.77 -8.24 -21.75
CA PHE A 332 6.13 -7.43 -20.73
C PHE A 332 6.46 -5.97 -21.01
N ASN A 333 5.42 -5.15 -21.16
CA ASN A 333 5.53 -3.73 -21.44
C ASN A 333 4.91 -2.96 -20.28
N LEU A 334 5.68 -2.08 -19.69
CA LEU A 334 5.24 -1.12 -18.69
C LEU A 334 5.31 0.27 -19.30
N ASP A 335 4.16 0.94 -19.38
CA ASP A 335 4.04 2.29 -19.91
C ASP A 335 3.58 3.25 -18.83
N VAL A 336 4.29 4.35 -18.65
CA VAL A 336 3.89 5.47 -17.79
C VAL A 336 3.78 6.72 -18.64
N ILE A 337 2.62 7.37 -18.59
CA ILE A 337 2.31 8.57 -19.36
C ILE A 337 2.04 9.71 -18.40
N LEU A 338 2.84 10.79 -18.46
CA LEU A 338 2.72 11.94 -17.57
C LEU A 338 2.58 13.23 -18.39
N PRO A 339 1.71 14.17 -17.99
CA PRO A 339 1.68 15.51 -18.59
C PRO A 339 2.93 16.31 -18.19
N ILE A 340 3.60 16.89 -19.18
CA ILE A 340 4.74 17.79 -18.94
C ILE A 340 4.18 19.17 -18.53
N PRO A 341 4.54 19.68 -17.34
CA PRO A 341 4.08 21.01 -16.91
C PRO A 341 4.58 22.07 -17.88
N LYS A 342 3.66 22.91 -18.39
CA LYS A 342 4.07 24.08 -19.19
C LYS A 342 4.93 24.98 -18.32
N LYS A 343 6.18 25.26 -18.73
CA LYS A 343 6.99 26.29 -18.08
C LYS A 343 6.15 27.57 -18.06
N LYS A 344 5.78 28.06 -16.88
CA LYS A 344 5.24 29.42 -16.75
C LYS A 344 6.28 30.32 -17.37
N ALA A 345 5.93 31.02 -18.46
CA ALA A 345 6.73 32.09 -18.96
C ALA A 345 6.91 33.07 -17.80
N GLU A 346 8.13 33.18 -17.30
CA GLU A 346 8.50 34.25 -16.39
C GLU A 346 8.31 35.57 -17.17
N GLY A 347 7.26 36.32 -16.78
CA GLY A 347 6.99 37.67 -17.26
C GLY A 347 7.73 38.69 -16.42
#